data_5e3656762d37c91500274bcc6422f08d
#
_entry.id   5e3656762d37c91500274bcc6422f08d
#
_cell.length_a   1.000
_cell.length_b   1.000
_cell.length_c   1.000
_cell.angle_alpha   90.00
_cell.angle_beta   90.00
_cell.angle_gamma   90.00
#
_symmetry.space_group_name_H-M   'P 1'
#
loop_
_entity.id
_entity.type
_entity.pdbx_description
1 polymer ?
#
loop_
_entity_poly.entity_id
_entity_poly.type
_entity_poly.pdbx_seq_one_letter_code
_entity_poly.pdbx_strand_id
1 'polypeptide(L)'
;MSEADEGGGGLRGFRNGYGRLLEVVVAALMIVLFAEVTLGVVFRAIGRSLIWYDEVASVLLAWLTFYGAALASVKRAHIGCPEVVDALSWRARRALNIVAELLVIAFFVLLGGVGASVLPVLATDALVSLPEIPMSVVQSVIPISAVLIVIAEMLHLVD
;
A
#
# COMPACT_ATOMS: atom_id res chain seq x y z
N MET A 1 -4.70 2.51 39.90
CA MET A 1 -4.98 3.48 38.83
C MET A 1 -3.70 3.72 38.02
N SER A 2 -2.99 2.63 37.64
CA SER A 2 -1.64 2.67 37.01
C SER A 2 -1.45 1.74 35.81
N GLU A 3 -2.39 0.87 35.45
CA GLU A 3 -2.20 -0.08 34.33
C GLU A 3 -2.84 0.36 33.01
N ALA A 4 -3.67 1.40 33.01
CA ALA A 4 -4.31 1.89 31.78
C ALA A 4 -3.42 2.85 30.95
N ASP A 5 -2.33 3.37 31.53
CA ASP A 5 -1.48 4.37 30.85
C ASP A 5 -0.28 3.72 30.10
N GLU A 6 0.12 2.51 30.45
CA GLU A 6 1.23 1.81 29.77
C GLU A 6 0.83 1.23 28.40
N GLY A 7 -0.44 0.87 28.20
CA GLY A 7 -0.92 0.33 26.93
C GLY A 7 -0.98 1.36 25.78
N GLY A 8 -1.31 2.62 26.10
CA GLY A 8 -1.46 3.68 25.10
C GLY A 8 -0.13 4.17 24.52
N GLY A 9 0.95 4.10 25.28
CA GLY A 9 2.29 4.51 24.82
C GLY A 9 2.90 3.53 23.82
N GLY A 10 2.67 2.23 24.01
CA GLY A 10 3.19 1.17 23.13
C GLY A 10 2.55 1.17 21.75
N LEU A 11 1.23 1.30 21.68
CA LEU A 11 0.48 1.34 20.41
C LEU A 11 0.81 2.58 19.58
N ARG A 12 0.93 3.74 20.22
CA ARG A 12 1.34 4.99 19.55
C ARG A 12 2.78 4.88 19.03
N GLY A 13 3.70 4.30 19.81
CA GLY A 13 5.07 4.06 19.39
C GLY A 13 5.15 3.12 18.18
N PHE A 14 4.39 2.03 18.21
CA PHE A 14 4.30 1.07 17.09
C PHE A 14 3.74 1.73 15.84
N ARG A 15 2.63 2.47 15.94
CA ARG A 15 2.02 3.19 14.81
C ARG A 15 2.98 4.21 14.18
N ASN A 16 3.71 4.95 14.99
CA ASN A 16 4.69 5.93 14.51
C ASN A 16 5.87 5.25 13.80
N GLY A 17 6.38 4.16 14.36
CA GLY A 17 7.45 3.36 13.73
C GLY A 17 7.00 2.73 12.41
N TYR A 18 5.80 2.16 12.39
CA TYR A 18 5.19 1.56 11.22
C TYR A 18 4.94 2.59 10.10
N GLY A 19 4.36 3.75 10.45
CA GLY A 19 4.16 4.84 9.50
C GLY A 19 5.48 5.35 8.93
N ARG A 20 6.51 5.51 9.75
CA ARG A 20 7.84 5.95 9.31
C ARG A 20 8.52 4.93 8.39
N LEU A 21 8.35 3.64 8.65
CA LEU A 21 8.85 2.59 7.76
C LEU A 21 8.21 2.72 6.36
N LEU A 22 6.88 2.84 6.30
CA LEU A 22 6.17 3.00 5.03
C LEU A 22 6.55 4.30 4.31
N GLU A 23 6.76 5.40 5.05
CA GLU A 23 7.27 6.65 4.46
C GLU A 23 8.62 6.45 3.77
N VAL A 24 9.54 5.77 4.42
CA VAL A 24 10.87 5.48 3.86
C VAL A 24 10.75 4.59 2.62
N VAL A 25 9.91 3.55 2.66
CA VAL A 25 9.68 2.65 1.51
C VAL A 25 9.09 3.42 0.33
N VAL A 26 8.05 4.21 0.56
CA VAL A 26 7.41 5.02 -0.49
C VAL A 26 8.38 6.05 -1.06
N ALA A 27 9.13 6.76 -0.21
CA ALA A 27 10.13 7.72 -0.66
C ALA A 27 11.25 7.06 -1.49
N ALA A 28 11.72 5.89 -1.06
CA ALA A 28 12.72 5.13 -1.82
C ALA A 28 12.19 4.69 -3.18
N LEU A 29 10.95 4.15 -3.24
CA LEU A 29 10.30 3.79 -4.50
C LEU A 29 10.12 4.99 -5.43
N MET A 30 9.75 6.16 -4.91
CA MET A 30 9.66 7.38 -5.70
C MET A 30 11.00 7.79 -6.31
N ILE A 31 12.08 7.74 -5.51
CA ILE A 31 13.42 8.10 -5.97
C ILE A 31 13.88 7.12 -7.06
N VAL A 32 13.69 5.81 -6.84
CA VAL A 32 14.07 4.78 -7.80
C VAL A 32 13.28 4.90 -9.09
N LEU A 33 11.95 5.10 -9.01
CA LEU A 33 11.10 5.31 -10.18
C LEU A 33 11.49 6.57 -10.95
N PHE A 34 11.76 7.67 -10.24
CA PHE A 34 12.23 8.92 -10.87
C PHE A 34 13.56 8.72 -11.61
N ALA A 35 14.53 8.05 -10.97
CA ALA A 35 15.83 7.79 -11.58
C ALA A 35 15.69 6.89 -12.82
N GLU A 36 14.86 5.84 -12.73
CA GLU A 36 14.60 4.89 -13.79
C GLU A 36 13.93 5.57 -15.00
N VAL A 37 12.87 6.36 -14.77
CA VAL A 37 12.18 7.10 -15.83
C VAL A 37 13.12 8.12 -16.49
N THR A 38 13.91 8.83 -15.69
CA THR A 38 14.89 9.79 -16.22
C THR A 38 15.93 9.09 -17.09
N LEU A 39 16.44 7.95 -16.65
CA LEU A 39 17.42 7.15 -17.38
C LEU A 39 16.83 6.64 -18.71
N GLY A 40 15.59 6.14 -18.70
CA GLY A 40 14.88 5.71 -19.91
C GLY A 40 14.73 6.83 -20.94
N VAL A 41 14.34 8.03 -20.47
CA VAL A 41 14.21 9.23 -21.34
C VAL A 41 15.55 9.63 -21.95
N VAL A 42 16.63 9.66 -21.15
CA VAL A 42 17.98 9.99 -21.63
C VAL A 42 18.46 8.99 -22.68
N PHE A 43 18.35 7.68 -22.41
CA PHE A 43 18.76 6.63 -23.35
C PHE A 43 17.95 6.70 -24.67
N ARG A 44 16.65 6.99 -24.57
CA ARG A 44 15.80 7.19 -25.75
C ARG A 44 16.23 8.42 -26.57
N ALA A 45 16.60 9.52 -25.91
CA ALA A 45 17.04 10.74 -26.57
C ALA A 45 18.35 10.56 -27.35
N ILE A 46 19.25 9.68 -26.87
CA ILE A 46 20.51 9.35 -27.58
C ILE A 46 20.35 8.20 -28.59
N GLY A 47 19.11 7.77 -28.88
CA GLY A 47 18.82 6.74 -29.88
C GLY A 47 19.12 5.31 -29.43
N ARG A 48 19.33 5.06 -28.14
CA ARG A 48 19.63 3.75 -27.55
C ARG A 48 18.53 3.35 -26.55
N SER A 49 17.33 3.05 -27.05
CA SER A 49 16.20 2.66 -26.20
C SER A 49 16.50 1.37 -25.41
N LEU A 50 16.21 1.40 -24.12
CA LEU A 50 16.30 0.25 -23.24
C LEU A 50 14.99 -0.57 -23.37
N ILE A 51 15.09 -1.87 -23.62
CA ILE A 51 13.92 -2.75 -23.87
C ILE A 51 13.12 -2.99 -22.57
N TRP A 52 13.80 -3.09 -21.43
CA TRP A 52 13.21 -3.42 -20.13
C TRP A 52 12.63 -2.23 -19.38
N TYR A 53 12.90 -1.02 -19.83
CA TYR A 53 12.53 0.23 -19.17
C TYR A 53 11.03 0.34 -18.85
N ASP A 54 10.16 0.17 -19.84
CA ASP A 54 8.70 0.33 -19.67
C ASP A 54 8.12 -0.70 -18.71
N GLU A 55 8.68 -1.90 -18.68
CA GLU A 55 8.24 -3.01 -17.84
C GLU A 55 8.62 -2.76 -16.37
N VAL A 56 9.88 -2.35 -16.12
CA VAL A 56 10.35 -2.02 -14.77
C VAL A 56 9.64 -0.79 -14.21
N ALA A 57 9.45 0.26 -15.02
CA ALA A 57 8.71 1.45 -14.61
C ALA A 57 7.26 1.11 -14.19
N SER A 58 6.60 0.23 -14.94
CA SER A 58 5.24 -0.23 -14.63
C SER A 58 5.17 -0.99 -13.31
N VAL A 59 6.15 -1.86 -13.04
CA VAL A 59 6.27 -2.59 -11.77
C VAL A 59 6.49 -1.64 -10.60
N LEU A 60 7.44 -0.72 -10.73
CA LEU A 60 7.74 0.26 -9.69
C LEU A 60 6.55 1.17 -9.41
N LEU A 61 5.82 1.58 -10.44
CA LEU A 61 4.61 2.38 -10.30
C LEU A 61 3.50 1.62 -9.57
N ALA A 62 3.30 0.35 -9.89
CA ALA A 62 2.35 -0.50 -9.18
C ALA A 62 2.74 -0.64 -7.70
N TRP A 63 3.99 -0.91 -7.40
CA TRP A 63 4.49 -1.01 -6.04
C TRP A 63 4.35 0.30 -5.28
N LEU A 64 4.69 1.43 -5.90
CA LEU A 64 4.51 2.76 -5.32
C LEU A 64 3.03 3.03 -4.99
N THR A 65 2.12 2.63 -5.86
CA THR A 65 0.67 2.80 -5.66
C THR A 65 0.18 1.98 -4.45
N PHE A 66 0.54 0.71 -4.37
CA PHE A 66 0.12 -0.18 -3.29
C PHE A 66 0.72 0.20 -1.93
N TYR A 67 2.03 0.49 -1.86
CA TYR A 67 2.65 0.95 -0.62
C TYR A 67 2.20 2.37 -0.24
N GLY A 68 1.95 3.23 -1.23
CA GLY A 68 1.35 4.55 -1.02
C GLY A 68 -0.06 4.47 -0.43
N ALA A 69 -0.89 3.54 -0.90
CA ALA A 69 -2.20 3.29 -0.33
C ALA A 69 -2.11 2.81 1.13
N ALA A 70 -1.16 1.92 1.44
CA ALA A 70 -0.90 1.47 2.81
C ALA A 70 -0.47 2.64 3.72
N LEU A 71 0.38 3.53 3.23
CA LEU A 71 0.80 4.73 3.96
C LEU A 71 -0.38 5.69 4.19
N ALA A 72 -1.23 5.88 3.18
CA ALA A 72 -2.42 6.73 3.28
C ALA A 72 -3.41 6.20 4.32
N SER A 73 -3.57 4.87 4.41
CA SER A 73 -4.39 4.22 5.44
C SER A 73 -3.85 4.51 6.85
N VAL A 74 -2.54 4.31 7.09
CA VAL A 74 -1.91 4.61 8.39
C VAL A 74 -2.08 6.06 8.80
N LYS A 75 -2.00 7.00 7.84
CA LYS A 75 -2.12 8.45 8.11
C LYS A 75 -3.56 8.95 8.15
N ARG A 76 -4.56 8.09 7.95
CA ARG A 76 -5.96 8.51 7.78
C ARG A 76 -6.13 9.60 6.70
N ALA A 77 -5.27 9.56 5.68
CA ALA A 77 -5.29 10.53 4.59
C ALA A 77 -6.37 10.22 3.54
N HIS A 78 -7.33 9.35 3.87
CA HIS A 78 -8.49 9.13 3.01
C HIS A 78 -9.36 10.39 3.03
N ILE A 79 -9.59 10.94 1.84
CA ILE A 79 -10.44 12.12 1.65
C ILE A 79 -11.88 11.68 1.93
N GLY A 80 -12.38 11.97 3.12
CA GLY A 80 -13.79 11.89 3.46
C GLY A 80 -14.50 13.21 3.09
N CYS A 81 -15.82 13.19 2.93
CA CYS A 81 -16.63 14.40 2.90
C CYS A 81 -17.07 14.72 4.34
N PRO A 82 -16.28 15.47 5.13
CA PRO A 82 -16.61 15.76 6.53
C PRO A 82 -17.96 16.45 6.64
N GLU A 83 -18.31 17.32 5.68
CA GLU A 83 -19.58 18.06 5.65
C GLU A 83 -20.80 17.13 5.62
N VAL A 84 -20.75 16.03 4.86
CA VAL A 84 -21.83 15.04 4.80
C VAL A 84 -21.91 14.24 6.10
N VAL A 85 -20.77 13.86 6.65
CA VAL A 85 -20.67 13.07 7.88
C VAL A 85 -21.09 13.90 9.10
N ASP A 86 -20.76 15.18 9.11
CA ASP A 86 -21.10 16.11 10.20
C ASP A 86 -22.61 16.49 10.20
N ALA A 87 -23.30 16.36 9.06
CA ALA A 87 -24.75 16.54 8.97
C ALA A 87 -25.55 15.35 9.54
N LEU A 88 -24.89 14.20 9.77
CA LEU A 88 -25.56 13.01 10.31
C LEU A 88 -25.67 13.05 11.84
N SER A 89 -26.71 12.39 12.39
CA SER A 89 -26.81 12.17 13.82
C SER A 89 -25.63 11.34 14.33
N TRP A 90 -25.21 11.50 15.57
CA TRP A 90 -24.07 10.80 16.17
C TRP A 90 -24.14 9.26 15.99
N ARG A 91 -25.33 8.68 16.10
CA ARG A 91 -25.53 7.23 15.92
C ARG A 91 -25.32 6.81 14.47
N ALA A 92 -25.86 7.58 13.53
CA ALA A 92 -25.70 7.31 12.09
C ALA A 92 -24.24 7.49 11.63
N ARG A 93 -23.57 8.52 12.12
CA ARG A 93 -22.14 8.75 11.87
C ARG A 93 -21.27 7.58 12.35
N ARG A 94 -21.49 7.11 13.59
CA ARG A 94 -20.75 5.97 14.14
C ARG A 94 -21.02 4.68 13.37
N ALA A 95 -22.28 4.40 13.03
CA ALA A 95 -22.64 3.24 12.22
C ALA A 95 -21.98 3.28 10.83
N LEU A 96 -22.02 4.44 10.17
CA LEU A 96 -21.41 4.64 8.85
C LEU A 96 -19.90 4.38 8.89
N ASN A 97 -19.21 4.95 9.88
CA ASN A 97 -17.77 4.74 10.03
C ASN A 97 -17.40 3.26 10.24
N ILE A 98 -18.12 2.56 11.13
CA ILE A 98 -17.88 1.14 11.38
C ILE A 98 -18.13 0.31 10.09
N VAL A 99 -19.23 0.58 9.39
CA VAL A 99 -19.56 -0.12 8.14
C VAL A 99 -18.49 0.14 7.07
N ALA A 100 -18.06 1.39 6.91
CA ALA A 100 -17.02 1.75 5.95
C ALA A 100 -15.70 1.03 6.27
N GLU A 101 -15.28 1.03 7.53
CA GLU A 101 -14.05 0.37 7.98
C GLU A 101 -14.10 -1.15 7.79
N LEU A 102 -15.24 -1.77 8.13
CA LEU A 102 -15.45 -3.21 7.87
C LEU A 102 -15.42 -3.56 6.39
N LEU A 103 -16.00 -2.71 5.53
CA LEU A 103 -15.96 -2.91 4.08
C LEU A 103 -14.53 -2.81 3.53
N VAL A 104 -13.75 -1.84 4.02
CA VAL A 104 -12.33 -1.68 3.63
C VAL A 104 -11.53 -2.91 4.05
N ILE A 105 -11.66 -3.35 5.30
CA ILE A 105 -10.97 -4.56 5.79
C ILE A 105 -11.38 -5.79 4.96
N ALA A 106 -12.68 -6.00 4.75
CA ALA A 106 -13.18 -7.14 3.98
C ALA A 106 -12.64 -7.13 2.55
N PHE A 107 -12.62 -5.97 1.90
CA PHE A 107 -12.07 -5.81 0.55
C PHE A 107 -10.57 -6.17 0.51
N PHE A 108 -9.74 -5.65 1.43
CA PHE A 108 -8.32 -5.94 1.43
C PHE A 108 -7.98 -7.37 1.86
N VAL A 109 -8.76 -7.98 2.76
CA VAL A 109 -8.62 -9.40 3.08
C VAL A 109 -8.91 -10.27 1.86
N LEU A 110 -9.97 -9.95 1.12
CA LEU A 110 -10.31 -10.66 -0.11
C LEU A 110 -9.24 -10.44 -1.19
N LEU A 111 -8.81 -9.21 -1.39
CA LEU A 111 -7.75 -8.87 -2.36
C LEU A 111 -6.43 -9.57 -2.04
N GLY A 112 -6.04 -9.57 -0.77
CA GLY A 112 -4.82 -10.26 -0.30
C GLY A 112 -4.92 -11.77 -0.45
N GLY A 113 -6.06 -12.36 -0.11
CA GLY A 113 -6.31 -13.80 -0.25
C GLY A 113 -6.28 -14.27 -1.70
N VAL A 114 -7.01 -13.57 -2.58
CA VAL A 114 -6.99 -13.85 -4.02
C VAL A 114 -5.59 -13.61 -4.60
N GLY A 115 -4.97 -12.48 -4.25
CA GLY A 115 -3.60 -12.16 -4.70
C GLY A 115 -2.60 -13.24 -4.30
N ALA A 116 -2.68 -13.75 -3.07
CA ALA A 116 -1.81 -14.83 -2.60
C ALA A 116 -2.08 -16.15 -3.33
N SER A 117 -3.34 -16.48 -3.62
CA SER A 117 -3.72 -17.72 -4.31
C SER A 117 -3.21 -17.80 -5.76
N VAL A 118 -2.98 -16.65 -6.39
CA VAL A 118 -2.50 -16.57 -7.78
C VAL A 118 -0.96 -16.66 -7.86
N LEU A 119 -0.22 -16.34 -6.79
CA LEU A 119 1.25 -16.35 -6.79
C LEU A 119 1.89 -17.66 -7.27
N PRO A 120 1.41 -18.87 -6.87
CA PRO A 120 2.01 -20.12 -7.35
C PRO A 120 1.87 -20.31 -8.86
N VAL A 121 0.77 -19.85 -9.45
CA VAL A 121 0.54 -19.92 -10.89
C VAL A 121 1.50 -18.99 -11.63
N LEU A 122 1.70 -17.78 -11.09
CA LEU A 122 2.59 -16.77 -11.66
C LEU A 122 4.09 -17.07 -11.42
N ALA A 123 4.42 -18.04 -10.59
CA ALA A 123 5.81 -18.45 -10.38
C ALA A 123 6.43 -19.13 -11.61
N THR A 124 5.59 -19.65 -12.52
CA THR A 124 6.03 -20.25 -13.78
C THR A 124 6.23 -19.23 -14.91
N ASP A 125 5.68 -18.02 -14.73
CA ASP A 125 5.80 -16.93 -15.69
C ASP A 125 6.87 -15.93 -15.23
N ALA A 126 7.49 -15.24 -16.20
CA ALA A 126 8.50 -14.23 -15.96
C ALA A 126 8.20 -12.95 -16.76
N LEU A 127 8.88 -11.86 -16.41
CA LEU A 127 8.86 -10.63 -17.18
C LEU A 127 9.39 -10.87 -18.60
N VAL A 128 8.79 -10.25 -19.60
CA VAL A 128 9.16 -10.44 -21.01
C VAL A 128 10.55 -9.91 -21.29
N SER A 129 10.89 -8.75 -20.74
CA SER A 129 12.20 -8.11 -20.95
C SER A 129 13.28 -8.62 -19.96
N LEU A 130 12.88 -9.21 -18.84
CA LEU A 130 13.74 -9.69 -17.77
C LEU A 130 13.32 -11.10 -17.32
N PRO A 131 13.61 -12.15 -18.08
CA PRO A 131 13.17 -13.52 -17.78
C PRO A 131 13.70 -14.08 -16.45
N GLU A 132 14.68 -13.43 -15.84
CA GLU A 132 15.23 -13.80 -14.54
C GLU A 132 14.31 -13.41 -13.37
N ILE A 133 13.34 -12.50 -13.61
CA ILE A 133 12.41 -12.02 -12.59
C ILE A 133 11.06 -12.73 -12.78
N PRO A 134 10.66 -13.62 -11.86
CA PRO A 134 9.37 -14.28 -11.94
C PRO A 134 8.23 -13.31 -11.66
N MET A 135 7.11 -13.47 -12.37
CA MET A 135 5.94 -12.62 -12.25
C MET A 135 5.33 -12.68 -10.83
N SER A 136 5.55 -13.77 -10.11
CA SER A 136 5.15 -13.89 -8.71
C SER A 136 5.79 -12.85 -7.79
N VAL A 137 7.05 -12.45 -8.04
CA VAL A 137 7.72 -11.38 -7.30
C VAL A 137 7.06 -10.04 -7.58
N VAL A 138 6.75 -9.76 -8.84
CA VAL A 138 6.05 -8.52 -9.24
C VAL A 138 4.69 -8.41 -8.56
N GLN A 139 3.92 -9.48 -8.54
CA GLN A 139 2.56 -9.53 -7.99
C GLN A 139 2.52 -9.68 -6.46
N SER A 140 3.62 -10.01 -5.82
CA SER A 140 3.70 -10.16 -4.35
C SER A 140 3.33 -8.88 -3.60
N VAL A 141 3.43 -7.71 -4.24
CA VAL A 141 3.02 -6.43 -3.65
C VAL A 141 1.55 -6.42 -3.25
N ILE A 142 0.69 -7.13 -3.97
CA ILE A 142 -0.76 -7.15 -3.69
C ILE A 142 -1.06 -7.77 -2.31
N PRO A 143 -0.68 -9.03 -2.01
CA PRO A 143 -0.94 -9.61 -0.70
C PRO A 143 -0.15 -8.92 0.41
N ILE A 144 1.09 -8.47 0.15
CA ILE A 144 1.89 -7.76 1.15
C ILE A 144 1.22 -6.44 1.53
N SER A 145 0.85 -5.61 0.58
CA SER A 145 0.20 -4.33 0.86
C SER A 145 -1.20 -4.50 1.47
N ALA A 146 -1.94 -5.53 1.07
CA ALA A 146 -3.23 -5.85 1.66
C ALA A 146 -3.09 -6.16 3.17
N VAL A 147 -2.10 -6.96 3.55
CA VAL A 147 -1.81 -7.22 4.97
C VAL A 147 -1.42 -5.94 5.70
N LEU A 148 -0.57 -5.10 5.09
CA LEU A 148 -0.16 -3.82 5.68
C LEU A 148 -1.35 -2.89 5.91
N ILE A 149 -2.28 -2.80 4.94
CA ILE A 149 -3.49 -1.98 5.07
C ILE A 149 -4.42 -2.53 6.16
N VAL A 150 -4.65 -3.86 6.18
CA VAL A 150 -5.49 -4.49 7.22
C VAL A 150 -4.91 -4.23 8.61
N ILE A 151 -3.58 -4.32 8.79
CA ILE A 151 -2.94 -3.97 10.06
C ILE A 151 -3.19 -2.51 10.43
N ALA A 152 -3.08 -1.58 9.47
CA ALA A 152 -3.34 -0.16 9.70
C ALA A 152 -4.79 0.08 10.14
N GLU A 153 -5.77 -0.51 9.46
CA GLU A 153 -7.20 -0.37 9.79
C GLU A 153 -7.52 -1.01 11.16
N MET A 154 -6.94 -2.17 11.47
CA MET A 154 -7.10 -2.80 12.79
C MET A 154 -6.55 -1.93 13.93
N LEU A 155 -5.42 -1.25 13.71
CA LEU A 155 -4.88 -0.30 14.70
C LEU A 155 -5.80 0.91 14.91
N HIS A 156 -6.59 1.29 13.90
CA HIS A 156 -7.56 2.36 14.01
C HIS A 156 -8.86 1.96 14.71
N LEU A 157 -9.24 0.67 14.63
CA LEU A 157 -10.41 0.15 15.36
C LEU A 157 -10.18 0.07 16.87
N VAL A 158 -8.92 -0.07 17.31
CA VAL A 158 -8.55 -0.21 18.71
C VAL A 158 -8.35 1.16 19.41
N ASP A 159 -8.12 2.24 18.66
CA ASP A 159 -8.02 3.63 19.16
C ASP A 159 -9.40 4.29 19.30
#